data_b8651a3100380865fc5ea05556e9eb0a
#
_entry.id   b8651a3100380865fc5ea05556e9eb0a
#
_cell.length_a   1.000
_cell.length_b   1.000
_cell.length_c   1.000
_cell.angle_alpha   90.00
_cell.angle_beta   90.00
_cell.angle_gamma   90.00
#
_symmetry.space_group_name_H-M   'P 1'
#
loop_
_entity.id
_entity.type
_entity.pdbx_description
1 polymer ?
#
loop_
_entity_poly.entity_id
_entity_poly.type
_entity_poly.pdbx_seq_one_letter_code
_entity_poly.pdbx_strand_id
1 'polypeptide(L)'
;MTSRRAAASIGEPGPLEGDHLFSSYRRLFAAPGAAAFTLAALPARMAISMFGVSVVIMVASLRDSYALAGSVSAAGLVVTALLAPWIARWVDRYGQSRVVVPTALFSGAGAAALVICAGAGAPVWTLFAANIVAAANPNVGSMVRARWVALHRDRPDLLHTANALEQTIDELCFMTGPVIAAFLCTAVAPQAGLTVTIVLFVTGSLALAAQRRTEPAVHGVRERGRSPLRQRGVLEIVVTFLFTGAVFGSVEVVTVAYAESLGHPSSAGVILGLFAGGSAVAGLVFGTLRVRGAAAARFLICVTAMAVLIQPVLLAGNLWALAAVLFVAGLATAPTMITSMTLVHELVPSARINEGMTLTVTGLLIGVSAGASIGGWTVEAAGAHAGYVTPTVAAGLALVAALIGFGPAVLRSRRAAVVGGPQERAEARGKPGG
;
A
#
# COMPACT_ATOMS: atom_id res chain seq x y z
N MET A 1 70.30 11.23 -5.83
CA MET A 1 69.73 10.69 -7.10
C MET A 1 68.97 9.44 -6.77
N THR A 2 67.71 9.48 -6.79
CA THR A 2 66.73 8.78 -7.60
C THR A 2 65.30 9.06 -7.04
N SER A 3 64.61 9.93 -7.76
CA SER A 3 63.21 10.24 -7.63
C SER A 3 62.38 9.00 -8.02
N ARG A 4 61.51 8.50 -7.10
CA ARG A 4 60.42 7.60 -7.48
C ARG A 4 59.09 8.40 -7.56
N ARG A 5 58.65 8.60 -8.79
CA ARG A 5 57.35 9.15 -9.15
C ARG A 5 56.23 8.27 -8.53
N ALA A 6 55.37 8.88 -7.75
CA ALA A 6 54.09 8.30 -7.38
C ALA A 6 53.20 8.24 -8.63
N ALA A 7 52.93 7.02 -9.12
CA ALA A 7 51.91 6.80 -10.12
C ALA A 7 50.55 6.97 -9.43
N ALA A 8 49.78 7.96 -9.85
CA ALA A 8 48.38 8.12 -9.48
C ALA A 8 47.62 6.90 -10.03
N SER A 9 47.07 6.08 -9.16
CA SER A 9 46.11 5.04 -9.52
C SER A 9 44.84 5.74 -9.98
N ILE A 10 44.58 5.66 -11.27
CA ILE A 10 43.28 5.98 -11.86
C ILE A 10 42.29 5.02 -11.19
N GLY A 11 41.39 5.56 -10.37
CA GLY A 11 40.35 4.77 -9.71
C GLY A 11 39.54 4.03 -10.77
N GLU A 12 39.39 2.73 -10.57
CA GLU A 12 38.48 1.91 -11.35
C GLU A 12 37.08 2.54 -11.29
N PRO A 13 36.34 2.59 -12.41
CA PRO A 13 34.95 3.08 -12.39
C PRO A 13 34.18 2.19 -11.41
N GLY A 14 33.57 2.81 -10.40
CA GLY A 14 32.72 2.12 -9.44
C GLY A 14 31.61 1.37 -10.20
N PRO A 15 31.11 0.24 -9.66
CA PRO A 15 30.09 -0.57 -10.32
C PRO A 15 28.89 0.30 -10.69
N LEU A 16 28.44 0.16 -11.94
CA LEU A 16 27.30 0.89 -12.50
C LEU A 16 26.09 0.78 -11.56
N GLU A 17 25.30 1.85 -11.43
CA GLU A 17 24.13 1.91 -10.53
C GLU A 17 23.17 0.71 -10.67
N GLY A 18 23.09 0.08 -11.85
CA GLY A 18 22.32 -1.14 -12.11
C GLY A 18 22.75 -2.36 -11.29
N ASP A 19 24.05 -2.53 -11.03
CA ASP A 19 24.58 -3.66 -10.25
C ASP A 19 24.17 -3.58 -8.77
N HIS A 20 23.98 -2.38 -8.23
CA HIS A 20 23.53 -2.18 -6.86
C HIS A 20 22.05 -2.52 -6.68
N LEU A 21 21.21 -2.26 -7.68
CA LEU A 21 19.77 -2.55 -7.67
C LEU A 21 19.56 -4.08 -7.60
N PHE A 22 20.09 -4.81 -8.58
CA PHE A 22 19.96 -6.26 -8.62
C PHE A 22 20.62 -6.95 -7.42
N SER A 23 21.73 -6.44 -6.91
CA SER A 23 22.42 -7.01 -5.75
C SER A 23 21.60 -6.90 -4.46
N SER A 24 20.82 -5.83 -4.28
CA SER A 24 19.95 -5.63 -3.11
C SER A 24 18.80 -6.63 -3.10
N TYR A 25 18.10 -6.79 -4.22
CA TYR A 25 17.01 -7.76 -4.33
C TYR A 25 17.51 -9.21 -4.29
N ARG A 26 18.68 -9.52 -4.89
CA ARG A 26 19.28 -10.84 -4.79
C ARG A 26 19.62 -11.20 -3.35
N ARG A 27 20.15 -10.26 -2.56
CA ARG A 27 20.41 -10.47 -1.12
C ARG A 27 19.12 -10.65 -0.32
N LEU A 28 18.04 -9.95 -0.68
CA LEU A 28 16.74 -10.11 -0.06
C LEU A 28 16.21 -11.54 -0.24
N PHE A 29 16.26 -12.06 -1.46
CA PHE A 29 15.79 -13.42 -1.78
C PHE A 29 16.80 -14.54 -1.46
N ALA A 30 17.99 -14.23 -0.98
CA ALA A 30 18.94 -15.23 -0.50
C ALA A 30 18.46 -15.94 0.79
N ALA A 31 17.53 -15.34 1.52
CA ALA A 31 16.94 -15.96 2.71
C ALA A 31 16.05 -17.15 2.33
N PRO A 32 16.21 -18.32 3.01
CA PRO A 32 15.46 -19.52 2.69
C PRO A 32 13.95 -19.32 2.82
N GLY A 33 13.19 -19.63 1.77
CA GLY A 33 11.74 -19.51 1.72
C GLY A 33 11.20 -18.11 1.36
N ALA A 34 12.06 -17.11 1.21
CA ALA A 34 11.66 -15.74 0.86
C ALA A 34 10.86 -15.68 -0.46
N ALA A 35 11.42 -16.23 -1.53
CA ALA A 35 10.74 -16.29 -2.83
C ALA A 35 9.43 -17.12 -2.75
N ALA A 36 9.45 -18.23 -1.98
CA ALA A 36 8.31 -19.13 -1.89
C ALA A 36 7.09 -18.45 -1.27
N PHE A 37 7.23 -17.75 -0.14
CA PHE A 37 6.08 -17.09 0.47
C PHE A 37 5.61 -15.86 -0.31
N THR A 38 6.53 -15.12 -0.95
CA THR A 38 6.18 -13.96 -1.79
C THR A 38 5.37 -14.41 -2.99
N LEU A 39 5.82 -15.44 -3.72
CA LEU A 39 5.09 -15.98 -4.87
C LEU A 39 3.77 -16.66 -4.46
N ALA A 40 3.76 -17.39 -3.33
CA ALA A 40 2.53 -18.01 -2.81
C ALA A 40 1.44 -16.98 -2.48
N ALA A 41 1.81 -15.81 -2.00
CA ALA A 41 0.86 -14.75 -1.65
C ALA A 41 0.33 -13.96 -2.86
N LEU A 42 1.04 -13.95 -3.99
CA LEU A 42 0.73 -13.12 -5.16
C LEU A 42 -0.69 -13.35 -5.70
N PRO A 43 -1.18 -14.60 -5.89
CA PRO A 43 -2.55 -14.81 -6.36
C PRO A 43 -3.61 -14.22 -5.43
N ALA A 44 -3.43 -14.33 -4.11
CA ALA A 44 -4.39 -13.77 -3.15
C ALA A 44 -4.39 -12.23 -3.16
N ARG A 45 -3.23 -11.59 -3.37
CA ARG A 45 -3.12 -10.12 -3.51
C ARG A 45 -3.78 -9.62 -4.79
N MET A 46 -3.56 -10.33 -5.91
CA MET A 46 -4.24 -10.05 -7.17
C MET A 46 -5.76 -10.16 -7.00
N ALA A 47 -6.25 -11.20 -6.33
CA ALA A 47 -7.67 -11.40 -6.05
C ALA A 47 -8.28 -10.23 -5.27
N ILE A 48 -7.58 -9.72 -4.26
CA ILE A 48 -8.06 -8.57 -3.47
C ILE A 48 -8.28 -7.34 -4.35
N SER A 49 -7.39 -7.07 -5.30
CA SER A 49 -7.51 -5.94 -6.23
C SER A 49 -8.62 -6.13 -7.27
N MET A 50 -8.94 -7.37 -7.64
CA MET A 50 -10.00 -7.71 -8.59
C MET A 50 -11.40 -7.67 -7.98
N PHE A 51 -11.52 -7.91 -6.66
CA PHE A 51 -12.77 -8.22 -5.97
C PHE A 51 -13.84 -7.13 -6.16
N GLY A 52 -13.52 -5.87 -5.86
CA GLY A 52 -14.47 -4.77 -5.92
C GLY A 52 -15.09 -4.58 -7.30
N VAL A 53 -14.25 -4.52 -8.33
CA VAL A 53 -14.69 -4.35 -9.73
C VAL A 53 -15.52 -5.56 -10.18
N SER A 54 -15.10 -6.78 -9.83
CA SER A 54 -15.85 -8.00 -10.16
C SER A 54 -17.24 -8.00 -9.55
N VAL A 55 -17.39 -7.60 -8.27
CA VAL A 55 -18.70 -7.50 -7.61
C VAL A 55 -19.59 -6.48 -8.29
N VAL A 56 -19.04 -5.28 -8.56
CA VAL A 56 -19.82 -4.19 -9.17
C VAL A 56 -20.31 -4.58 -10.57
N ILE A 57 -19.43 -5.06 -11.46
CA ILE A 57 -19.83 -5.40 -12.81
C ILE A 57 -20.81 -6.59 -12.80
N MET A 58 -20.55 -7.64 -12.02
CA MET A 58 -21.42 -8.81 -11.94
C MET A 58 -22.82 -8.44 -11.47
N VAL A 59 -22.93 -7.69 -10.35
CA VAL A 59 -24.25 -7.33 -9.80
C VAL A 59 -24.97 -6.36 -10.74
N ALA A 60 -24.27 -5.36 -11.29
CA ALA A 60 -24.86 -4.42 -12.24
C ALA A 60 -25.41 -5.13 -13.48
N SER A 61 -24.64 -6.06 -14.08
CA SER A 61 -25.04 -6.79 -15.29
C SER A 61 -26.17 -7.80 -15.04
N LEU A 62 -26.23 -8.46 -13.87
CA LEU A 62 -27.21 -9.50 -13.58
C LEU A 62 -28.52 -8.98 -12.95
N ARG A 63 -28.48 -7.77 -12.41
CA ARG A 63 -29.58 -7.14 -11.68
C ARG A 63 -30.04 -5.81 -12.28
N ASP A 64 -29.42 -5.39 -13.39
CA ASP A 64 -29.73 -4.14 -14.11
C ASP A 64 -29.75 -2.90 -13.18
N SER A 65 -28.86 -2.89 -12.15
CA SER A 65 -28.82 -1.82 -11.15
C SER A 65 -27.41 -1.52 -10.66
N TYR A 66 -26.83 -0.42 -11.11
CA TYR A 66 -25.58 0.12 -10.59
C TYR A 66 -25.68 0.60 -9.15
N ALA A 67 -26.84 1.13 -8.75
CA ALA A 67 -27.09 1.56 -7.38
C ALA A 67 -27.03 0.36 -6.39
N LEU A 68 -27.63 -0.77 -6.77
CA LEU A 68 -27.53 -2.00 -5.99
C LEU A 68 -26.09 -2.53 -5.96
N ALA A 69 -25.41 -2.57 -7.08
CA ALA A 69 -24.03 -3.02 -7.17
C ALA A 69 -23.10 -2.19 -6.28
N GLY A 70 -23.21 -0.88 -6.34
CA GLY A 70 -22.46 0.05 -5.47
C GLY A 70 -22.79 -0.14 -3.99
N SER A 71 -24.06 -0.31 -3.64
CA SER A 71 -24.50 -0.52 -2.25
C SER A 71 -23.96 -1.83 -1.67
N VAL A 72 -24.01 -2.93 -2.43
CA VAL A 72 -23.46 -4.23 -2.02
C VAL A 72 -21.95 -4.13 -1.84
N SER A 73 -21.23 -3.50 -2.79
CA SER A 73 -19.78 -3.30 -2.70
C SER A 73 -19.40 -2.46 -1.49
N ALA A 74 -20.10 -1.35 -1.26
CA ALA A 74 -19.87 -0.45 -0.12
C ALA A 74 -20.08 -1.17 1.22
N ALA A 75 -21.15 -1.97 1.35
CA ALA A 75 -21.41 -2.75 2.55
C ALA A 75 -20.25 -3.73 2.85
N GLY A 76 -19.74 -4.43 1.83
CA GLY A 76 -18.58 -5.31 1.98
C GLY A 76 -17.33 -4.55 2.44
N LEU A 77 -17.05 -3.39 1.87
CA LEU A 77 -15.90 -2.56 2.24
C LEU A 77 -15.98 -2.10 3.71
N VAL A 78 -17.17 -1.66 4.16
CA VAL A 78 -17.38 -1.27 5.57
C VAL A 78 -17.15 -2.45 6.51
N VAL A 79 -17.67 -3.65 6.18
CA VAL A 79 -17.47 -4.85 6.98
C VAL A 79 -16.00 -5.28 6.99
N THR A 80 -15.31 -5.23 5.84
CA THR A 80 -13.86 -5.48 5.77
C THR A 80 -13.11 -4.53 6.71
N ALA A 81 -13.39 -3.24 6.67
CA ALA A 81 -12.74 -2.25 7.53
C ALA A 81 -12.96 -2.53 9.02
N LEU A 82 -14.16 -3.00 9.40
CA LEU A 82 -14.48 -3.36 10.79
C LEU A 82 -13.85 -4.68 11.24
N LEU A 83 -13.83 -5.70 10.37
CA LEU A 83 -13.34 -7.04 10.73
C LEU A 83 -11.82 -7.20 10.61
N ALA A 84 -11.18 -6.48 9.68
CA ALA A 84 -9.76 -6.65 9.40
C ALA A 84 -8.86 -6.51 10.65
N PRO A 85 -9.04 -5.52 11.56
CA PRO A 85 -8.23 -5.44 12.78
C PRO A 85 -8.44 -6.63 13.74
N TRP A 86 -9.64 -7.20 13.79
CA TRP A 86 -9.95 -8.38 14.63
C TRP A 86 -9.28 -9.62 14.06
N ILE A 87 -9.39 -9.84 12.76
CA ILE A 87 -8.72 -10.95 12.07
C ILE A 87 -7.21 -10.84 12.24
N ALA A 88 -6.64 -9.64 12.08
CA ALA A 88 -5.21 -9.39 12.30
C ALA A 88 -4.77 -9.75 13.73
N ARG A 89 -5.56 -9.42 14.76
CA ARG A 89 -5.29 -9.82 16.15
C ARG A 89 -5.33 -11.32 16.33
N TRP A 90 -6.26 -12.01 15.66
CA TRP A 90 -6.30 -13.48 15.69
C TRP A 90 -5.06 -14.07 15.02
N VAL A 91 -4.61 -13.49 13.90
CA VAL A 91 -3.36 -13.89 13.23
C VAL A 91 -2.16 -13.73 14.18
N ASP A 92 -2.03 -12.60 14.86
CA ASP A 92 -0.93 -12.35 15.79
C ASP A 92 -1.00 -13.30 17.01
N ARG A 93 -2.21 -13.67 17.45
CA ARG A 93 -2.42 -14.51 18.64
C ARG A 93 -2.30 -16.00 18.38
N TYR A 94 -2.80 -16.48 17.23
CA TYR A 94 -2.93 -17.92 16.95
C TYR A 94 -2.00 -18.40 15.85
N GLY A 95 -1.34 -17.51 15.16
CA GLY A 95 -0.47 -17.75 14.00
C GLY A 95 -1.20 -17.58 12.67
N GLN A 96 -0.41 -17.31 11.62
CA GLN A 96 -0.96 -17.02 10.29
C GLN A 96 -1.69 -18.23 9.71
N SER A 97 -1.05 -19.41 9.68
CA SER A 97 -1.61 -20.60 9.04
C SER A 97 -2.91 -21.06 9.69
N ARG A 98 -3.05 -20.95 11.02
CA ARG A 98 -4.25 -21.36 11.75
C ARG A 98 -5.45 -20.46 11.50
N VAL A 99 -5.22 -19.18 11.23
CA VAL A 99 -6.29 -18.19 11.01
C VAL A 99 -6.60 -18.03 9.52
N VAL A 100 -5.59 -18.03 8.65
CA VAL A 100 -5.77 -17.82 7.21
C VAL A 100 -6.61 -18.91 6.58
N VAL A 101 -6.36 -20.19 6.91
CA VAL A 101 -7.10 -21.30 6.29
C VAL A 101 -8.60 -21.18 6.53
N PRO A 102 -9.12 -21.13 7.77
CA PRO A 102 -10.56 -21.04 7.98
C PRO A 102 -11.16 -19.71 7.46
N THR A 103 -10.47 -18.58 7.61
CA THR A 103 -11.01 -17.29 7.15
C THR A 103 -11.03 -17.20 5.63
N ALA A 104 -10.03 -17.71 4.92
CA ALA A 104 -10.01 -17.71 3.45
C ALA A 104 -11.09 -18.62 2.87
N LEU A 105 -11.32 -19.79 3.46
CA LEU A 105 -12.39 -20.69 3.05
C LEU A 105 -13.77 -20.09 3.34
N PHE A 106 -13.96 -19.47 4.51
CA PHE A 106 -15.21 -18.81 4.89
C PHE A 106 -15.51 -17.62 3.96
N SER A 107 -14.54 -16.76 3.73
CA SER A 107 -14.65 -15.62 2.79
C SER A 107 -14.89 -16.11 1.36
N GLY A 108 -14.15 -17.13 0.90
CA GLY A 108 -14.36 -17.75 -0.41
C GLY A 108 -15.75 -18.35 -0.58
N ALA A 109 -16.29 -19.02 0.44
CA ALA A 109 -17.65 -19.53 0.43
C ALA A 109 -18.69 -18.40 0.36
N GLY A 110 -18.47 -17.28 1.08
CA GLY A 110 -19.29 -16.08 0.97
C GLY A 110 -19.30 -15.49 -0.44
N ALA A 111 -18.13 -15.37 -1.05
CA ALA A 111 -18.01 -14.87 -2.42
C ALA A 111 -18.66 -15.84 -3.44
N ALA A 112 -18.54 -17.15 -3.25
CA ALA A 112 -19.22 -18.15 -4.08
C ALA A 112 -20.76 -18.07 -3.90
N ALA A 113 -21.24 -17.88 -2.68
CA ALA A 113 -22.66 -17.64 -2.43
C ALA A 113 -23.14 -16.35 -3.12
N LEU A 114 -22.33 -15.30 -3.15
CA LEU A 114 -22.65 -14.07 -3.87
C LEU A 114 -22.82 -14.31 -5.37
N VAL A 115 -21.93 -15.10 -6.00
CA VAL A 115 -22.04 -15.50 -7.42
C VAL A 115 -23.33 -16.27 -7.67
N ILE A 116 -23.65 -17.25 -6.83
CA ILE A 116 -24.85 -18.10 -6.95
C ILE A 116 -26.12 -17.24 -6.76
N CYS A 117 -26.19 -16.42 -5.71
CA CYS A 117 -27.35 -15.57 -5.41
C CYS A 117 -27.59 -14.53 -6.52
N ALA A 118 -26.52 -13.96 -7.08
CA ALA A 118 -26.64 -13.01 -8.17
C ALA A 118 -27.18 -13.67 -9.45
N GLY A 119 -26.64 -14.86 -9.80
CA GLY A 119 -27.05 -15.61 -10.99
C GLY A 119 -28.43 -16.23 -10.89
N ALA A 120 -28.84 -16.71 -9.71
CA ALA A 120 -30.15 -17.32 -9.48
C ALA A 120 -31.30 -16.33 -9.29
N GLY A 121 -31.07 -15.02 -9.35
CA GLY A 121 -32.12 -14.04 -9.11
C GLY A 121 -32.63 -13.99 -7.66
N ALA A 122 -31.81 -14.46 -6.69
CA ALA A 122 -32.20 -14.52 -5.28
C ALA A 122 -32.57 -13.15 -4.68
N PRO A 123 -33.31 -13.06 -3.58
CA PRO A 123 -33.69 -11.79 -2.95
C PRO A 123 -32.49 -10.91 -2.66
N VAL A 124 -32.64 -9.57 -2.79
CA VAL A 124 -31.55 -8.58 -2.69
C VAL A 124 -30.74 -8.71 -1.38
N TRP A 125 -31.41 -8.95 -0.25
CA TRP A 125 -30.72 -9.11 1.03
C TRP A 125 -29.69 -10.23 1.05
N THR A 126 -29.86 -11.28 0.22
CA THR A 126 -28.90 -12.41 0.12
C THR A 126 -27.57 -11.95 -0.47
N LEU A 127 -27.57 -10.98 -1.38
CA LEU A 127 -26.36 -10.40 -1.95
C LEU A 127 -25.56 -9.68 -0.86
N PHE A 128 -26.23 -8.91 -0.02
CA PHE A 128 -25.58 -8.25 1.13
C PHE A 128 -25.04 -9.29 2.12
N ALA A 129 -25.83 -10.28 2.51
CA ALA A 129 -25.42 -11.31 3.45
C ALA A 129 -24.18 -12.07 2.93
N ALA A 130 -24.20 -12.50 1.66
CA ALA A 130 -23.09 -13.20 1.03
C ALA A 130 -21.82 -12.33 0.95
N ASN A 131 -21.98 -11.04 0.60
CA ASN A 131 -20.84 -10.12 0.53
C ASN A 131 -20.27 -9.77 1.91
N ILE A 132 -21.11 -9.70 2.96
CA ILE A 132 -20.66 -9.55 4.35
C ILE A 132 -19.79 -10.75 4.78
N VAL A 133 -20.19 -11.96 4.42
CA VAL A 133 -19.37 -13.17 4.66
C VAL A 133 -18.06 -13.12 3.87
N ALA A 134 -18.11 -12.73 2.60
CA ALA A 134 -16.93 -12.56 1.75
C ALA A 134 -15.95 -11.51 2.30
N ALA A 135 -16.46 -10.48 2.96
CA ALA A 135 -15.67 -9.41 3.56
C ALA A 135 -14.80 -9.86 4.77
N ALA A 136 -15.06 -11.02 5.35
CA ALA A 136 -14.27 -11.58 6.46
C ALA A 136 -12.94 -12.21 5.97
N ASN A 137 -12.19 -11.46 5.18
CA ASN A 137 -10.93 -11.91 4.58
C ASN A 137 -9.71 -11.44 5.37
N PRO A 138 -8.62 -12.24 5.43
CA PRO A 138 -7.37 -11.84 6.05
C PRO A 138 -6.57 -10.90 5.14
N ASN A 139 -5.87 -9.93 5.74
CA ASN A 139 -4.97 -9.05 5.00
C ASN A 139 -3.64 -9.77 4.67
N VAL A 140 -3.58 -10.40 3.50
CA VAL A 140 -2.43 -11.18 3.04
C VAL A 140 -1.17 -10.32 2.92
N GLY A 141 -1.26 -9.09 2.44
CA GLY A 141 -0.13 -8.18 2.32
C GLY A 141 0.54 -7.87 3.67
N SER A 142 -0.26 -7.62 4.72
CA SER A 142 0.27 -7.40 6.07
C SER A 142 0.99 -8.64 6.62
N MET A 143 0.48 -9.83 6.33
CA MET A 143 1.10 -11.08 6.77
C MET A 143 2.44 -11.36 6.08
N VAL A 144 2.54 -11.06 4.79
CA VAL A 144 3.80 -11.16 4.04
C VAL A 144 4.83 -10.18 4.60
N ARG A 145 4.44 -8.93 4.86
CA ARG A 145 5.31 -7.93 5.50
C ARG A 145 5.78 -8.38 6.89
N ALA A 146 4.90 -9.00 7.68
CA ALA A 146 5.27 -9.57 8.98
C ALA A 146 6.30 -10.72 8.86
N ARG A 147 6.25 -11.54 7.79
CA ARG A 147 7.28 -12.55 7.50
C ARG A 147 8.63 -11.92 7.18
N TRP A 148 8.65 -10.84 6.38
CA TRP A 148 9.86 -10.09 6.10
C TRP A 148 10.47 -9.51 7.36
N VAL A 149 9.66 -8.95 8.27
CA VAL A 149 10.12 -8.45 9.58
C VAL A 149 10.75 -9.55 10.41
N ALA A 150 10.11 -10.73 10.47
CA ALA A 150 10.64 -11.86 11.23
C ALA A 150 11.97 -12.40 10.64
N LEU A 151 12.08 -12.39 9.30
CA LEU A 151 13.24 -12.94 8.58
C LEU A 151 14.46 -12.00 8.60
N HIS A 152 14.23 -10.68 8.64
CA HIS A 152 15.29 -9.66 8.56
C HIS A 152 15.28 -8.70 9.75
N ARG A 153 14.92 -9.20 10.97
CA ARG A 153 14.78 -8.40 12.18
C ARG A 153 15.98 -7.50 12.47
N ASP A 154 17.20 -8.01 12.26
CA ASP A 154 18.44 -7.32 12.58
C ASP A 154 19.07 -6.61 11.35
N ARG A 155 18.34 -6.52 10.24
CA ARG A 155 18.82 -5.99 8.97
C ARG A 155 17.86 -4.94 8.38
N PRO A 156 17.88 -3.71 8.91
CA PRO A 156 16.95 -2.65 8.49
C PRO A 156 17.11 -2.26 7.02
N ASP A 157 18.30 -2.44 6.43
CA ASP A 157 18.56 -2.26 5.00
C ASP A 157 17.73 -3.21 4.14
N LEU A 158 17.71 -4.50 4.49
CA LEU A 158 16.93 -5.51 3.77
C LEU A 158 15.42 -5.35 4.03
N LEU A 159 15.02 -4.94 5.23
CA LEU A 159 13.62 -4.69 5.53
C LEU A 159 13.07 -3.50 4.72
N HIS A 160 13.89 -2.46 4.51
CA HIS A 160 13.54 -1.35 3.64
C HIS A 160 13.33 -1.82 2.19
N THR A 161 14.27 -2.63 1.66
CA THR A 161 14.15 -3.23 0.32
C THR A 161 12.91 -4.14 0.21
N ALA A 162 12.63 -4.93 1.26
CA ALA A 162 11.44 -5.79 1.31
C ALA A 162 10.14 -4.97 1.25
N ASN A 163 10.05 -3.89 2.03
CA ASN A 163 8.87 -3.01 2.02
C ASN A 163 8.68 -2.34 0.64
N ALA A 164 9.78 -1.97 -0.03
CA ALA A 164 9.74 -1.42 -1.37
C ALA A 164 9.22 -2.44 -2.40
N LEU A 165 9.72 -3.69 -2.33
CA LEU A 165 9.26 -4.80 -3.17
C LEU A 165 7.76 -5.04 -2.97
N GLU A 166 7.32 -5.15 -1.70
CA GLU A 166 5.94 -5.41 -1.35
C GLU A 166 5.00 -4.29 -1.83
N GLN A 167 5.46 -3.03 -1.72
CA GLN A 167 4.70 -1.90 -2.23
C GLN A 167 4.58 -1.95 -3.75
N THR A 168 5.68 -2.24 -4.45
CA THR A 168 5.66 -2.37 -5.92
C THR A 168 4.73 -3.49 -6.38
N ILE A 169 4.72 -4.63 -5.68
CA ILE A 169 3.81 -5.74 -5.98
C ILE A 169 2.35 -5.31 -5.76
N ASP A 170 2.05 -4.57 -4.68
CA ASP A 170 0.70 -4.04 -4.45
C ASP A 170 0.27 -3.09 -5.58
N GLU A 171 1.13 -2.15 -6.00
CA GLU A 171 0.85 -1.23 -7.10
C GLU A 171 0.56 -1.98 -8.40
N LEU A 172 1.37 -3.00 -8.74
CA LEU A 172 1.15 -3.82 -9.93
C LEU A 172 -0.18 -4.59 -9.85
N CYS A 173 -0.52 -5.15 -8.68
CA CYS A 173 -1.80 -5.82 -8.48
C CYS A 173 -2.98 -4.85 -8.63
N PHE A 174 -2.91 -3.66 -8.03
CA PHE A 174 -3.98 -2.66 -8.12
C PHE A 174 -4.10 -2.04 -9.51
N MET A 175 -3.01 -1.97 -10.28
CA MET A 175 -3.04 -1.52 -11.66
C MET A 175 -3.67 -2.57 -12.61
N THR A 176 -3.28 -3.84 -12.46
CA THR A 176 -3.66 -4.91 -13.40
C THR A 176 -4.94 -5.63 -13.01
N GLY A 177 -5.21 -5.77 -11.71
CA GLY A 177 -6.34 -6.54 -11.18
C GLY A 177 -7.71 -6.05 -11.66
N PRO A 178 -8.05 -4.75 -11.53
CA PRO A 178 -9.31 -4.20 -12.04
C PRO A 178 -9.49 -4.41 -13.54
N VAL A 179 -8.41 -4.28 -14.32
CA VAL A 179 -8.44 -4.49 -15.78
C VAL A 179 -8.76 -5.95 -16.13
N ILE A 180 -8.08 -6.89 -15.45
CA ILE A 180 -8.34 -8.34 -15.62
C ILE A 180 -9.77 -8.66 -15.18
N ALA A 181 -10.24 -8.13 -14.06
CA ALA A 181 -11.59 -8.33 -13.57
C ALA A 181 -12.65 -7.85 -14.57
N ALA A 182 -12.50 -6.61 -15.08
CA ALA A 182 -13.39 -6.03 -16.05
C ALA A 182 -13.41 -6.85 -17.36
N PHE A 183 -12.24 -7.22 -17.88
CA PHE A 183 -12.13 -8.07 -19.06
C PHE A 183 -12.86 -9.42 -18.87
N LEU A 184 -12.63 -10.12 -17.76
CA LEU A 184 -13.29 -11.38 -17.49
C LEU A 184 -14.81 -11.23 -17.39
N CYS A 185 -15.28 -10.17 -16.72
CA CYS A 185 -16.71 -9.95 -16.55
C CYS A 185 -17.42 -9.57 -17.86
N THR A 186 -16.74 -8.86 -18.77
CA THR A 186 -17.35 -8.37 -20.02
C THR A 186 -17.13 -9.29 -21.21
N ALA A 187 -15.95 -9.92 -21.34
CA ALA A 187 -15.59 -10.75 -22.48
C ALA A 187 -15.94 -12.24 -22.31
N VAL A 188 -16.07 -12.73 -21.05
CA VAL A 188 -16.35 -14.15 -20.79
C VAL A 188 -17.77 -14.34 -20.24
N ALA A 189 -18.02 -13.83 -19.02
CA ALA A 189 -19.34 -13.87 -18.38
C ALA A 189 -19.35 -12.90 -17.18
N PRO A 190 -20.49 -12.31 -16.80
CA PRO A 190 -20.57 -11.40 -15.64
C PRO A 190 -20.00 -11.97 -14.34
N GLN A 191 -20.12 -13.29 -14.14
CA GLN A 191 -19.62 -14.00 -12.96
C GLN A 191 -18.13 -14.38 -13.05
N ALA A 192 -17.51 -14.36 -14.25
CA ALA A 192 -16.18 -14.90 -14.46
C ALA A 192 -15.10 -14.18 -13.64
N GLY A 193 -15.17 -12.85 -13.56
CA GLY A 193 -14.23 -12.06 -12.76
C GLY A 193 -14.22 -12.48 -11.28
N LEU A 194 -15.40 -12.58 -10.66
CA LEU A 194 -15.50 -12.96 -9.24
C LEU A 194 -15.14 -14.43 -9.02
N THR A 195 -15.46 -15.32 -9.95
CA THR A 195 -15.08 -16.75 -9.88
C THR A 195 -13.56 -16.93 -9.90
N VAL A 196 -12.87 -16.25 -10.83
CA VAL A 196 -11.39 -16.25 -10.86
C VAL A 196 -10.82 -15.64 -9.59
N THR A 197 -11.40 -14.55 -9.12
CA THR A 197 -11.01 -13.90 -7.84
C THR A 197 -11.07 -14.89 -6.68
N ILE A 198 -12.15 -15.68 -6.54
CA ILE A 198 -12.30 -16.69 -5.49
C ILE A 198 -11.18 -17.73 -5.59
N VAL A 199 -10.93 -18.27 -6.77
CA VAL A 199 -9.90 -19.29 -6.99
C VAL A 199 -8.52 -18.74 -6.61
N LEU A 200 -8.16 -17.55 -7.09
CA LEU A 200 -6.88 -16.92 -6.79
C LEU A 200 -6.74 -16.61 -5.29
N PHE A 201 -7.81 -16.11 -4.65
CA PHE A 201 -7.79 -15.78 -3.23
C PHE A 201 -7.60 -17.02 -2.36
N VAL A 202 -8.39 -18.05 -2.58
CA VAL A 202 -8.33 -19.28 -1.79
C VAL A 202 -6.99 -19.99 -2.02
N THR A 203 -6.60 -20.23 -3.27
CA THR A 203 -5.35 -20.92 -3.59
C THR A 203 -4.12 -20.18 -3.09
N GLY A 204 -4.04 -18.86 -3.29
CA GLY A 204 -2.92 -18.04 -2.80
C GLY A 204 -2.86 -17.98 -1.27
N SER A 205 -4.01 -17.87 -0.60
CA SER A 205 -4.08 -17.88 0.87
C SER A 205 -3.65 -19.23 1.45
N LEU A 206 -4.12 -20.35 0.87
CA LEU A 206 -3.72 -21.71 1.28
C LEU A 206 -2.23 -21.96 0.97
N ALA A 207 -1.73 -21.51 -0.18
CA ALA A 207 -0.32 -21.63 -0.53
C ALA A 207 0.57 -20.84 0.44
N LEU A 208 0.15 -19.63 0.85
CA LEU A 208 0.86 -18.87 1.89
C LEU A 208 0.82 -19.58 3.24
N ALA A 209 -0.33 -20.12 3.64
CA ALA A 209 -0.48 -20.86 4.89
C ALA A 209 0.38 -22.13 4.94
N ALA A 210 0.62 -22.77 3.79
CA ALA A 210 1.51 -23.93 3.67
C ALA A 210 3.00 -23.60 3.92
N GLN A 211 3.41 -22.33 3.79
CA GLN A 211 4.79 -21.86 4.02
C GLN A 211 5.09 -21.67 5.52
N ARG A 212 4.96 -22.75 6.31
CA ARG A 212 5.10 -22.72 7.79
C ARG A 212 6.51 -22.35 8.28
N ARG A 213 7.55 -22.65 7.49
CA ARG A 213 8.95 -22.40 7.89
C ARG A 213 9.28 -20.91 8.03
N THR A 214 8.55 -20.04 7.33
CA THR A 214 8.73 -18.58 7.34
C THR A 214 7.65 -17.87 8.15
N GLU A 215 6.75 -18.63 8.77
CA GLU A 215 5.69 -18.08 9.62
C GLU A 215 6.31 -17.45 10.87
N PRO A 216 5.96 -16.18 11.21
CA PRO A 216 6.42 -15.56 12.44
C PRO A 216 6.02 -16.36 13.68
N ALA A 217 6.93 -16.46 14.65
CA ALA A 217 6.62 -17.13 15.90
C ALA A 217 5.46 -16.44 16.62
N VAL A 218 4.52 -17.25 17.12
CA VAL A 218 3.42 -16.76 17.94
C VAL A 218 3.98 -16.35 19.30
N HIS A 219 3.88 -15.08 19.65
CA HIS A 219 4.28 -14.60 20.96
C HIS A 219 3.18 -15.00 21.97
N GLY A 220 3.41 -16.09 22.71
CA GLY A 220 2.44 -16.68 23.66
C GLY A 220 2.13 -15.82 24.88
N VAL A 221 2.68 -14.63 25.00
CA VAL A 221 2.42 -13.73 26.12
C VAL A 221 1.19 -12.90 25.80
N ARG A 222 0.20 -13.02 26.67
CA ARG A 222 -0.91 -12.07 26.81
C ARG A 222 -0.33 -10.70 27.18
N GLU A 223 0.29 -9.99 26.27
CA GLU A 223 0.42 -8.55 26.46
C GLU A 223 -1.00 -7.98 26.42
N ARG A 224 -1.55 -7.77 27.63
CA ARG A 224 -2.74 -6.91 27.84
C ARG A 224 -2.38 -5.46 27.50
N GLY A 225 -1.76 -5.26 26.33
CA GLY A 225 -1.41 -3.96 25.82
C GLY A 225 -2.63 -3.23 25.24
N ARG A 226 -2.62 -1.92 25.34
CA ARG A 226 -3.58 -1.04 24.66
C ARG A 226 -3.47 -1.23 23.15
N SER A 227 -4.59 -1.03 22.40
CA SER A 227 -4.60 -1.06 20.94
C SER A 227 -3.44 -0.22 20.35
N PRO A 228 -2.80 -0.65 19.24
CA PRO A 228 -1.77 0.12 18.55
C PRO A 228 -2.19 1.56 18.24
N LEU A 229 -3.49 1.83 17.99
CA LEU A 229 -4.03 3.18 17.80
C LEU A 229 -3.82 4.13 19.00
N ARG A 230 -3.60 3.59 20.20
CA ARG A 230 -3.30 4.42 21.39
C ARG A 230 -1.82 4.72 21.55
N GLN A 231 -0.97 4.16 20.70
CA GLN A 231 0.45 4.51 20.67
C GLN A 231 0.62 5.83 19.89
N ARG A 232 1.41 6.74 20.47
CA ARG A 232 1.75 7.99 19.80
C ARG A 232 2.42 7.69 18.46
N GLY A 233 1.98 8.32 17.41
CA GLY A 233 2.49 8.17 16.05
C GLY A 233 1.71 7.18 15.18
N VAL A 234 1.08 6.13 15.75
CA VAL A 234 0.32 5.15 14.94
C VAL A 234 -0.99 5.75 14.43
N LEU A 235 -1.72 6.47 15.28
CA LEU A 235 -2.96 7.14 14.88
C LEU A 235 -2.68 8.16 13.75
N GLU A 236 -1.61 8.92 13.89
CA GLU A 236 -1.19 9.93 12.91
C GLU A 236 -0.81 9.30 11.56
N ILE A 237 -0.17 8.12 11.59
CA ILE A 237 0.08 7.34 10.35
C ILE A 237 -1.25 6.91 9.74
N VAL A 238 -2.18 6.33 10.51
CA VAL A 238 -3.49 5.89 10.02
C VAL A 238 -4.27 7.05 9.40
N VAL A 239 -4.27 8.22 10.05
CA VAL A 239 -4.92 9.43 9.53
C VAL A 239 -4.22 9.94 8.26
N THR A 240 -2.89 9.92 8.21
CA THR A 240 -2.14 10.25 6.98
C THR A 240 -2.52 9.30 5.84
N PHE A 241 -2.64 7.98 6.13
CA PHE A 241 -3.05 6.99 5.14
C PHE A 241 -4.50 7.16 4.68
N LEU A 242 -5.39 7.57 5.57
CA LEU A 242 -6.76 7.91 5.20
C LEU A 242 -6.78 9.04 4.16
N PHE A 243 -6.05 10.10 4.38
CA PHE A 243 -5.97 11.20 3.40
C PHE A 243 -5.17 10.81 2.15
N THR A 244 -4.15 9.98 2.27
CA THR A 244 -3.43 9.43 1.09
C THR A 244 -4.36 8.55 0.24
N GLY A 245 -5.20 7.74 0.89
CA GLY A 245 -6.26 6.99 0.20
C GLY A 245 -7.25 7.91 -0.52
N ALA A 246 -7.63 9.03 0.12
CA ALA A 246 -8.50 10.01 -0.51
C ALA A 246 -7.87 10.65 -1.75
N VAL A 247 -6.54 10.83 -1.79
CA VAL A 247 -5.82 11.21 -3.02
C VAL A 247 -6.04 10.17 -4.11
N PHE A 248 -5.83 8.88 -3.81
CA PHE A 248 -5.96 7.81 -4.81
C PHE A 248 -7.38 7.71 -5.36
N GLY A 249 -8.38 7.61 -4.48
CA GLY A 249 -9.77 7.46 -4.91
C GLY A 249 -10.27 8.67 -5.69
N SER A 250 -9.90 9.89 -5.30
CA SER A 250 -10.31 11.09 -6.03
C SER A 250 -9.57 11.24 -7.37
N VAL A 251 -8.26 10.95 -7.45
CA VAL A 251 -7.51 10.95 -8.71
C VAL A 251 -8.15 9.98 -9.70
N GLU A 252 -8.55 8.78 -9.27
CA GLU A 252 -9.18 7.79 -10.13
C GLU A 252 -10.48 8.34 -10.75
N VAL A 253 -11.43 8.75 -9.91
CA VAL A 253 -12.75 9.21 -10.37
C VAL A 253 -12.65 10.48 -11.21
N VAL A 254 -11.88 11.46 -10.74
CA VAL A 254 -11.75 12.76 -11.43
C VAL A 254 -11.04 12.60 -12.77
N THR A 255 -10.03 11.72 -12.88
CA THR A 255 -9.33 11.49 -14.15
C THR A 255 -10.24 10.84 -15.19
N VAL A 256 -11.10 9.90 -14.77
CA VAL A 256 -12.11 9.31 -15.67
C VAL A 256 -13.07 10.39 -16.16
N ALA A 257 -13.65 11.16 -15.26
CA ALA A 257 -14.60 12.22 -15.62
C ALA A 257 -13.95 13.30 -16.50
N TYR A 258 -12.70 13.68 -16.26
CA TYR A 258 -11.99 14.65 -17.07
C TYR A 258 -11.67 14.14 -18.47
N ALA A 259 -11.25 12.88 -18.61
CA ALA A 259 -11.02 12.25 -19.90
C ALA A 259 -12.32 12.14 -20.72
N GLU A 260 -13.44 11.81 -20.07
CA GLU A 260 -14.77 11.79 -20.71
C GLU A 260 -15.19 13.19 -21.19
N SER A 261 -14.99 14.21 -20.35
CA SER A 261 -15.34 15.60 -20.68
C SER A 261 -14.59 16.15 -21.90
N LEU A 262 -13.42 15.60 -22.20
CA LEU A 262 -12.60 15.93 -23.38
C LEU A 262 -12.86 15.00 -24.59
N GLY A 263 -13.82 14.06 -24.49
CA GLY A 263 -14.18 13.14 -25.57
C GLY A 263 -13.21 11.96 -25.77
N HIS A 264 -12.32 11.71 -24.81
CA HIS A 264 -11.31 10.65 -24.86
C HIS A 264 -11.36 9.71 -23.64
N PRO A 265 -12.47 9.00 -23.37
CA PRO A 265 -12.65 8.21 -22.16
C PRO A 265 -11.59 7.08 -22.01
N SER A 266 -11.13 6.50 -23.13
CA SER A 266 -10.08 5.47 -23.13
C SER A 266 -8.71 5.96 -22.61
N SER A 267 -8.45 7.26 -22.65
CA SER A 267 -7.20 7.85 -22.17
C SER A 267 -7.07 7.81 -20.63
N ALA A 268 -8.18 7.72 -19.91
CA ALA A 268 -8.18 7.65 -18.44
C ALA A 268 -7.35 6.48 -17.93
N GLY A 269 -7.52 5.29 -18.51
CA GLY A 269 -6.76 4.09 -18.14
C GLY A 269 -5.25 4.26 -18.35
N VAL A 270 -4.84 4.90 -19.43
CA VAL A 270 -3.41 5.17 -19.72
C VAL A 270 -2.84 6.16 -18.71
N ILE A 271 -3.56 7.21 -18.38
CA ILE A 271 -3.12 8.26 -17.44
C ILE A 271 -2.99 7.67 -16.02
N LEU A 272 -3.98 6.90 -15.56
CA LEU A 272 -3.92 6.20 -14.28
C LEU A 272 -2.82 5.13 -14.26
N GLY A 273 -2.60 4.45 -15.37
CA GLY A 273 -1.47 3.53 -15.56
C GLY A 273 -0.12 4.24 -15.44
N LEU A 274 0.03 5.45 -15.97
CA LEU A 274 1.24 6.26 -15.80
C LEU A 274 1.44 6.72 -14.36
N PHE A 275 0.38 7.11 -13.65
CA PHE A 275 0.42 7.43 -12.22
C PHE A 275 0.94 6.23 -11.40
N ALA A 276 0.35 5.05 -11.60
CA ALA A 276 0.79 3.82 -10.95
C ALA A 276 2.21 3.40 -11.39
N GLY A 277 2.55 3.60 -12.67
CA GLY A 277 3.89 3.35 -13.22
C GLY A 277 4.96 4.22 -12.57
N GLY A 278 4.68 5.52 -12.35
CA GLY A 278 5.55 6.41 -11.59
C GLY A 278 5.79 5.91 -10.17
N SER A 279 4.72 5.47 -9.49
CA SER A 279 4.78 4.89 -8.16
C SER A 279 5.64 3.62 -8.12
N ALA A 280 5.41 2.68 -9.04
CA ALA A 280 6.16 1.42 -9.12
C ALA A 280 7.66 1.66 -9.37
N VAL A 281 8.01 2.54 -10.30
CA VAL A 281 9.40 2.92 -10.59
C VAL A 281 10.06 3.52 -9.37
N ALA A 282 9.40 4.49 -8.72
CA ALA A 282 9.93 5.12 -7.51
C ALA A 282 10.07 4.13 -6.36
N GLY A 283 9.13 3.20 -6.20
CA GLY A 283 9.18 2.15 -5.19
C GLY A 283 10.41 1.25 -5.35
N LEU A 284 10.66 0.77 -6.56
CA LEU A 284 11.83 -0.06 -6.87
C LEU A 284 13.14 0.68 -6.62
N VAL A 285 13.26 1.91 -7.10
CA VAL A 285 14.46 2.73 -6.92
C VAL A 285 14.66 3.07 -5.44
N PHE A 286 13.60 3.51 -4.75
CA PHE A 286 13.66 3.90 -3.34
C PHE A 286 14.07 2.73 -2.44
N GLY A 287 13.66 1.50 -2.77
CA GLY A 287 14.04 0.28 -2.04
C GLY A 287 15.52 -0.07 -2.09
N THR A 288 16.27 0.47 -3.05
CA THR A 288 17.72 0.26 -3.18
C THR A 288 18.53 1.40 -2.57
N LEU A 289 17.92 2.55 -2.32
CA LEU A 289 18.59 3.70 -1.74
C LEU A 289 18.92 3.45 -0.26
N ARG A 290 20.18 3.65 0.11
CA ARG A 290 20.63 3.68 1.50
C ARG A 290 20.23 5.02 2.14
N VAL A 291 18.96 5.18 2.46
CA VAL A 291 18.44 6.44 3.02
C VAL A 291 18.88 6.55 4.49
N ARG A 292 19.77 7.51 4.78
CA ARG A 292 20.25 7.82 6.13
C ARG A 292 19.25 8.75 6.86
N GLY A 293 19.21 8.66 8.19
CA GLY A 293 18.38 9.52 9.03
C GLY A 293 17.17 8.81 9.65
N ALA A 294 16.49 9.51 10.57
CA ALA A 294 15.33 8.99 11.29
C ALA A 294 14.16 8.67 10.36
N ALA A 295 13.45 7.55 10.59
CA ALA A 295 12.31 7.14 9.77
C ALA A 295 11.22 8.22 9.72
N ALA A 296 10.97 8.91 10.83
CA ALA A 296 10.03 10.03 10.90
C ALA A 296 10.39 11.20 9.95
N ALA A 297 11.68 11.53 9.81
CA ALA A 297 12.11 12.59 8.90
C ALA A 297 11.91 12.17 7.43
N ARG A 298 12.24 10.92 7.09
CA ARG A 298 12.01 10.35 5.76
C ARG A 298 10.53 10.36 5.40
N PHE A 299 9.69 9.92 6.32
CA PHE A 299 8.24 9.93 6.15
C PHE A 299 7.71 11.34 5.85
N LEU A 300 8.11 12.35 6.66
CA LEU A 300 7.71 13.74 6.42
C LEU A 300 8.17 14.26 5.06
N ILE A 301 9.39 13.93 4.62
CA ILE A 301 9.91 14.34 3.30
C ILE A 301 9.05 13.72 2.19
N CYS A 302 8.73 12.42 2.29
CA CYS A 302 7.93 11.72 1.28
C CYS A 302 6.49 12.26 1.21
N VAL A 303 5.83 12.46 2.37
CA VAL A 303 4.48 13.05 2.41
C VAL A 303 4.48 14.49 1.87
N THR A 304 5.53 15.27 2.19
CA THR A 304 5.68 16.63 1.63
C THR A 304 5.85 16.58 0.12
N ALA A 305 6.69 15.67 -0.39
CA ALA A 305 6.87 15.50 -1.83
C ALA A 305 5.53 15.11 -2.51
N MET A 306 4.77 14.18 -1.95
CA MET A 306 3.45 13.81 -2.45
C MET A 306 2.50 15.02 -2.47
N ALA A 307 2.45 15.80 -1.39
CA ALA A 307 1.58 16.97 -1.28
C ALA A 307 1.97 18.09 -2.27
N VAL A 308 3.26 18.25 -2.57
CA VAL A 308 3.73 19.27 -3.50
C VAL A 308 3.59 18.82 -4.96
N LEU A 309 3.97 17.57 -5.27
CA LEU A 309 3.99 17.09 -6.65
C LEU A 309 2.61 16.87 -7.25
N ILE A 310 1.56 16.74 -6.45
CA ILE A 310 0.18 16.66 -6.95
C ILE A 310 -0.40 18.02 -7.31
N GLN A 311 0.10 19.15 -6.75
CA GLN A 311 -0.50 20.48 -6.94
C GLN A 311 -0.59 20.92 -8.41
N PRO A 312 0.42 20.64 -9.28
CA PRO A 312 0.35 21.04 -10.68
C PRO A 312 -0.82 20.43 -11.46
N VAL A 313 -1.53 19.43 -10.91
CA VAL A 313 -2.73 18.86 -11.55
C VAL A 313 -3.81 19.91 -11.78
N LEU A 314 -3.89 20.93 -10.94
CA LEU A 314 -4.82 22.06 -11.07
C LEU A 314 -4.53 22.96 -12.30
N LEU A 315 -3.36 22.85 -12.88
CA LEU A 315 -2.92 23.62 -14.04
C LEU A 315 -2.93 22.79 -15.35
N ALA A 316 -3.30 21.51 -15.25
CA ALA A 316 -3.28 20.60 -16.40
C ALA A 316 -4.43 20.89 -17.35
N GLY A 317 -4.18 21.70 -18.39
CA GLY A 317 -5.19 22.11 -19.38
C GLY A 317 -5.47 21.09 -20.47
N ASN A 318 -4.77 19.94 -20.51
CA ASN A 318 -4.97 18.88 -21.49
C ASN A 318 -4.50 17.52 -20.96
N LEU A 319 -4.87 16.42 -21.64
CA LEU A 319 -4.58 15.05 -21.21
C LEU A 319 -3.07 14.73 -21.15
N TRP A 320 -2.24 15.32 -22.00
CA TRP A 320 -0.79 15.08 -22.00
C TRP A 320 -0.13 15.74 -20.79
N ALA A 321 -0.52 16.98 -20.48
CA ALA A 321 -0.05 17.67 -19.27
C ALA A 321 -0.50 16.91 -18.02
N LEU A 322 -1.75 16.45 -17.99
CA LEU A 322 -2.29 15.64 -16.90
C LEU A 322 -1.49 14.34 -16.72
N ALA A 323 -1.22 13.61 -17.80
CA ALA A 323 -0.43 12.39 -17.77
C ALA A 323 0.97 12.61 -17.21
N ALA A 324 1.66 13.66 -17.64
CA ALA A 324 2.98 14.02 -17.15
C ALA A 324 2.97 14.40 -15.67
N VAL A 325 2.02 15.22 -15.24
CA VAL A 325 1.86 15.63 -13.84
C VAL A 325 1.54 14.43 -12.94
N LEU A 326 0.61 13.57 -13.34
CA LEU A 326 0.24 12.39 -12.54
C LEU A 326 1.38 11.37 -12.49
N PHE A 327 2.14 11.16 -13.57
CA PHE A 327 3.35 10.34 -13.51
C PHE A 327 4.35 10.85 -12.47
N VAL A 328 4.62 12.17 -12.47
CA VAL A 328 5.53 12.81 -11.51
C VAL A 328 4.97 12.73 -10.08
N ALA A 329 3.68 12.98 -9.89
CA ALA A 329 3.03 12.83 -8.59
C ALA A 329 3.11 11.38 -8.09
N GLY A 330 2.96 10.40 -8.98
CA GLY A 330 3.13 8.98 -8.70
C GLY A 330 4.49 8.63 -8.08
N LEU A 331 5.56 9.30 -8.51
CA LEU A 331 6.92 9.06 -7.96
C LEU A 331 7.01 9.27 -6.43
N ALA A 332 6.14 10.05 -5.82
CA ALA A 332 6.13 10.27 -4.38
C ALA A 332 5.24 9.29 -3.60
N THR A 333 4.34 8.55 -4.25
CA THR A 333 3.34 7.72 -3.57
C THR A 333 3.96 6.48 -2.92
N ALA A 334 4.70 5.65 -3.67
CA ALA A 334 5.35 4.46 -3.13
C ALA A 334 6.38 4.78 -2.02
N PRO A 335 7.27 5.79 -2.15
CA PRO A 335 8.14 6.20 -1.04
C PRO A 335 7.37 6.59 0.24
N THR A 336 6.23 7.24 0.12
CA THR A 336 5.35 7.57 1.25
C THR A 336 4.82 6.31 1.92
N MET A 337 4.34 5.33 1.16
CA MET A 337 3.86 4.04 1.67
C MET A 337 4.98 3.24 2.35
N ILE A 338 6.15 3.13 1.72
CA ILE A 338 7.30 2.38 2.23
C ILE A 338 7.79 2.96 3.56
N THR A 339 7.94 4.29 3.64
CA THR A 339 8.40 4.96 4.87
C THR A 339 7.39 4.85 6.00
N SER A 340 6.10 4.89 5.68
CA SER A 340 5.02 4.67 6.65
C SER A 340 5.06 3.27 7.24
N MET A 341 5.18 2.24 6.40
CA MET A 341 5.28 0.84 6.88
C MET A 341 6.53 0.63 7.73
N THR A 342 7.67 1.23 7.34
CA THR A 342 8.88 1.23 8.17
C THR A 342 8.61 1.84 9.54
N LEU A 343 7.90 2.96 9.58
CA LEU A 343 7.56 3.67 10.82
C LEU A 343 6.60 2.86 11.70
N VAL A 344 5.62 2.16 11.11
CA VAL A 344 4.74 1.23 11.83
C VAL A 344 5.57 0.12 12.49
N HIS A 345 6.58 -0.42 11.80
CA HIS A 345 7.49 -1.43 12.36
C HIS A 345 8.29 -0.92 13.57
N GLU A 346 8.70 0.36 13.56
CA GLU A 346 9.44 0.96 14.68
C GLU A 346 8.53 1.28 15.88
N LEU A 347 7.27 1.62 15.63
CA LEU A 347 6.34 2.10 16.67
C LEU A 347 5.51 0.97 17.29
N VAL A 348 5.22 -0.10 16.56
CA VAL A 348 4.33 -1.18 17.01
C VAL A 348 5.13 -2.37 17.53
N PRO A 349 4.82 -2.90 18.75
CA PRO A 349 5.46 -4.11 19.24
C PRO A 349 5.30 -5.29 18.26
N SER A 350 6.33 -6.14 18.18
CA SER A 350 6.34 -7.30 17.26
C SER A 350 5.14 -8.24 17.44
N ALA A 351 4.60 -8.33 18.66
CA ALA A 351 3.41 -9.13 18.97
C ALA A 351 2.09 -8.59 18.35
N ARG A 352 2.08 -7.37 17.81
CA ARG A 352 0.89 -6.71 17.23
C ARG A 352 1.14 -6.08 15.86
N ILE A 353 2.18 -6.51 15.19
CA ILE A 353 2.62 -5.86 13.96
C ILE A 353 1.59 -6.00 12.83
N ASN A 354 0.93 -7.17 12.72
CA ASN A 354 -0.15 -7.36 11.75
C ASN A 354 -1.36 -6.46 12.04
N GLU A 355 -1.71 -6.26 13.32
CA GLU A 355 -2.77 -5.34 13.73
C GLU A 355 -2.42 -3.90 13.32
N GLY A 356 -1.20 -3.44 13.61
CA GLY A 356 -0.74 -2.09 13.27
C GLY A 356 -0.73 -1.84 11.74
N MET A 357 -0.16 -2.76 10.97
CA MET A 357 -0.15 -2.69 9.51
C MET A 357 -1.56 -2.71 8.92
N THR A 358 -2.42 -3.60 9.42
CA THR A 358 -3.79 -3.71 8.94
C THR A 358 -4.60 -2.45 9.22
N LEU A 359 -4.45 -1.83 10.40
CA LEU A 359 -5.10 -0.56 10.71
C LEU A 359 -4.68 0.54 9.74
N THR A 360 -3.41 0.59 9.39
CA THR A 360 -2.88 1.57 8.43
C THR A 360 -3.50 1.36 7.04
N VAL A 361 -3.53 0.13 6.54
CA VAL A 361 -4.16 -0.21 5.25
C VAL A 361 -5.68 0.03 5.30
N THR A 362 -6.35 -0.26 6.41
CA THR A 362 -7.77 0.03 6.59
C THR A 362 -8.05 1.53 6.48
N GLY A 363 -7.19 2.37 7.09
CA GLY A 363 -7.28 3.83 6.92
C GLY A 363 -7.19 4.24 5.45
N LEU A 364 -6.25 3.66 4.70
CA LEU A 364 -6.11 3.90 3.25
C LEU A 364 -7.39 3.55 2.50
N LEU A 365 -7.95 2.36 2.71
CA LEU A 365 -9.14 1.90 1.98
C LEU A 365 -10.39 2.76 2.27
N ILE A 366 -10.57 3.18 3.53
CA ILE A 366 -11.62 4.13 3.89
C ILE A 366 -11.39 5.46 3.16
N GLY A 367 -10.14 5.91 3.11
CA GLY A 367 -9.75 7.11 2.39
C GLY A 367 -10.05 7.03 0.89
N VAL A 368 -9.71 5.90 0.23
CA VAL A 368 -10.03 5.69 -1.20
C VAL A 368 -11.52 5.86 -1.47
N SER A 369 -12.37 5.22 -0.65
CA SER A 369 -13.83 5.33 -0.81
C SER A 369 -14.34 6.75 -0.58
N ALA A 370 -13.85 7.43 0.46
CA ALA A 370 -14.22 8.81 0.76
C ALA A 370 -13.76 9.78 -0.34
N GLY A 371 -12.52 9.61 -0.80
CA GLY A 371 -11.94 10.43 -1.88
C GLY A 371 -12.67 10.27 -3.20
N ALA A 372 -13.02 9.03 -3.57
CA ALA A 372 -13.82 8.75 -4.76
C ALA A 372 -15.20 9.43 -4.70
N SER A 373 -15.86 9.33 -3.56
CA SER A 373 -17.19 9.94 -3.34
C SER A 373 -17.12 11.47 -3.39
N ILE A 374 -16.18 12.09 -2.67
CA ILE A 374 -15.99 13.55 -2.63
C ILE A 374 -15.53 14.06 -4.00
N GLY A 375 -14.63 13.34 -4.68
CA GLY A 375 -14.16 13.66 -6.03
C GLY A 375 -15.32 13.65 -7.03
N GLY A 376 -16.16 12.62 -7.01
CA GLY A 376 -17.37 12.54 -7.82
C GLY A 376 -18.33 13.70 -7.57
N TRP A 377 -18.61 14.00 -6.32
CA TRP A 377 -19.41 15.16 -5.91
C TRP A 377 -18.86 16.48 -6.44
N THR A 378 -17.54 16.66 -6.34
CA THR A 378 -16.90 17.91 -6.81
C THR A 378 -16.99 18.02 -8.34
N VAL A 379 -16.87 16.90 -9.05
CA VAL A 379 -17.04 16.83 -10.51
C VAL A 379 -18.48 17.24 -10.90
N GLU A 380 -19.48 16.70 -10.23
CA GLU A 380 -20.89 17.02 -10.50
C GLU A 380 -21.22 18.49 -10.19
N ALA A 381 -20.68 19.02 -9.10
CA ALA A 381 -20.99 20.37 -8.65
C ALA A 381 -20.24 21.48 -9.41
N ALA A 382 -18.97 21.22 -9.82
CA ALA A 382 -18.09 22.27 -10.33
C ALA A 382 -17.38 21.91 -11.67
N GLY A 383 -17.68 20.74 -12.21
CA GLY A 383 -17.08 20.23 -13.45
C GLY A 383 -15.83 19.40 -13.24
N ALA A 384 -15.47 18.61 -14.25
CA ALA A 384 -14.46 17.58 -14.17
C ALA A 384 -13.05 18.11 -13.79
N HIS A 385 -12.63 19.24 -14.36
CA HIS A 385 -11.33 19.84 -14.01
C HIS A 385 -11.26 20.33 -12.56
N ALA A 386 -12.35 20.92 -12.06
CA ALA A 386 -12.44 21.39 -10.67
C ALA A 386 -12.37 20.23 -9.66
N GLY A 387 -12.74 19.01 -10.07
CA GLY A 387 -12.63 17.79 -9.27
C GLY A 387 -11.22 17.56 -8.70
N TYR A 388 -10.16 18.03 -9.38
CA TYR A 388 -8.78 17.92 -8.91
C TYR A 388 -8.46 18.73 -7.65
N VAL A 389 -9.34 19.62 -7.20
CA VAL A 389 -9.23 20.24 -5.87
C VAL A 389 -9.29 19.18 -4.77
N THR A 390 -10.07 18.09 -4.95
CA THR A 390 -10.23 17.04 -3.94
C THR A 390 -8.89 16.34 -3.63
N PRO A 391 -8.12 15.79 -4.60
CA PRO A 391 -6.83 15.15 -4.30
C PRO A 391 -5.78 16.15 -3.79
N THR A 392 -5.79 17.42 -4.22
CA THR A 392 -4.84 18.42 -3.74
C THR A 392 -5.09 18.80 -2.29
N VAL A 393 -6.34 18.98 -1.88
CA VAL A 393 -6.74 19.21 -0.49
C VAL A 393 -6.43 17.98 0.37
N ALA A 394 -6.78 16.78 -0.10
CA ALA A 394 -6.49 15.54 0.62
C ALA A 394 -4.99 15.36 0.87
N ALA A 395 -4.12 15.64 -0.11
CA ALA A 395 -2.67 15.59 0.04
C ALA A 395 -2.16 16.63 1.06
N GLY A 396 -2.75 17.83 1.07
CA GLY A 396 -2.47 18.85 2.09
C GLY A 396 -2.85 18.40 3.49
N LEU A 397 -4.02 17.77 3.66
CA LEU A 397 -4.46 17.22 4.94
C LEU A 397 -3.59 16.04 5.40
N ALA A 398 -3.12 15.18 4.48
CA ALA A 398 -2.15 14.14 4.77
C ALA A 398 -0.85 14.72 5.34
N LEU A 399 -0.35 15.81 4.74
CA LEU A 399 0.84 16.53 5.21
C LEU A 399 0.63 17.13 6.59
N VAL A 400 -0.51 17.78 6.83
CA VAL A 400 -0.85 18.35 8.14
C VAL A 400 -0.88 17.26 9.22
N ALA A 401 -1.54 16.12 8.95
CA ALA A 401 -1.57 14.99 9.88
C ALA A 401 -0.16 14.47 10.21
N ALA A 402 0.68 14.30 9.18
CA ALA A 402 2.06 13.85 9.35
C ALA A 402 2.90 14.87 10.16
N LEU A 403 2.74 16.17 9.91
CA LEU A 403 3.44 17.22 10.64
C LEU A 403 3.03 17.28 12.11
N ILE A 404 1.75 17.10 12.43
CA ILE A 404 1.25 17.06 13.81
C ILE A 404 1.90 15.89 14.56
N GLY A 405 1.96 14.69 13.94
CA GLY A 405 2.52 13.51 14.58
C GLY A 405 4.03 13.54 14.73
N PHE A 406 4.75 13.93 13.70
CA PHE A 406 6.20 13.73 13.61
C PHE A 406 7.03 15.00 13.53
N GLY A 407 6.43 16.15 13.22
CA GLY A 407 7.13 17.43 13.13
C GLY A 407 7.92 17.78 14.41
N PRO A 408 7.33 17.70 15.61
CA PRO A 408 8.04 18.02 16.85
C PRO A 408 9.24 17.11 17.14
N ALA A 409 9.16 15.83 16.75
CA ALA A 409 10.26 14.87 16.94
C ALA A 409 11.44 15.20 16.01
N VAL A 410 11.13 15.51 14.73
CA VAL A 410 12.15 15.87 13.74
C VAL A 410 12.82 17.20 14.07
N LEU A 411 12.08 18.18 14.55
CA LEU A 411 12.63 19.48 14.98
C LEU A 411 13.57 19.32 16.18
N ARG A 412 13.22 18.49 17.15
CA ARG A 412 14.06 18.19 18.32
C ARG A 412 15.36 17.51 17.92
N SER A 413 15.32 16.51 17.06
CA SER A 413 16.52 15.82 16.58
C SER A 413 17.46 16.73 15.79
N ARG A 414 16.93 17.64 14.96
CA ARG A 414 17.72 18.65 14.26
C ARG A 414 18.38 19.64 15.20
N ARG A 415 17.67 20.13 16.24
CA ARG A 415 18.23 21.02 17.24
C ARG A 415 19.36 20.37 18.04
N ALA A 416 19.18 19.10 18.46
CA ALA A 416 20.23 18.35 19.12
C ALA A 416 21.48 18.16 18.27
N ALA A 417 21.31 17.92 16.94
CA ALA A 417 22.44 17.81 16.02
C ALA A 417 23.16 19.13 15.76
N VAL A 418 22.48 20.28 15.90
CA VAL A 418 23.08 21.62 15.75
C VAL A 418 23.78 22.06 17.04
N VAL A 419 23.21 21.75 18.22
CA VAL A 419 23.78 22.11 19.53
C VAL A 419 24.96 21.22 19.92
N GLY A 420 24.98 19.93 19.51
CA GLY A 420 26.10 18.99 19.68
C GLY A 420 27.20 19.13 18.63
N GLY A 421 27.31 20.28 17.96
CA GLY A 421 28.34 20.62 16.98
C GLY A 421 29.74 20.85 17.64
N PRO A 422 30.76 21.26 16.95
CA PRO A 422 32.17 20.88 16.90
C PRO A 422 32.93 20.68 18.24
N GLN A 423 32.38 21.08 19.37
CA GLN A 423 33.09 21.01 20.68
C GLN A 423 33.26 19.58 21.22
N GLU A 424 32.24 18.70 21.12
CA GLU A 424 32.38 17.30 21.58
C GLU A 424 33.29 16.47 20.67
N ARG A 425 33.42 16.80 19.39
CA ARG A 425 34.38 16.15 18.48
C ARG A 425 35.83 16.60 18.72
N ALA A 426 36.05 17.74 19.30
CA ALA A 426 37.37 18.25 19.69
C ALA A 426 37.83 17.57 20.99
N GLU A 427 36.95 17.36 21.96
CA GLU A 427 37.28 16.69 23.23
C GLU A 427 37.51 15.17 23.07
N ALA A 428 36.76 14.51 22.14
CA ALA A 428 37.00 13.10 21.82
C ALA A 428 38.32 12.85 21.06
N ARG A 429 38.88 13.87 20.38
CA ARG A 429 40.19 13.79 19.72
C ARG A 429 41.36 14.23 20.60
N GLY A 430 41.12 14.86 21.74
CA GLY A 430 42.11 15.45 22.63
C GLY A 430 42.55 14.59 23.82
N LYS A 431 42.13 13.32 23.95
CA LYS A 431 42.71 12.43 24.95
C LYS A 431 43.92 11.68 24.37
N PRO A 432 45.15 12.10 24.67
CA PRO A 432 46.32 11.27 24.42
C PRO A 432 46.28 10.06 25.33
N GLY A 433 46.47 8.89 24.75
CA GLY A 433 46.60 7.65 25.53
C GLY A 433 47.81 7.76 26.50
N GLY A 434 47.49 7.55 27.78
CA GLY A 434 48.43 7.23 28.80
C GLY A 434 48.37 5.74 29.12
#